data_00a67effd70723fcfc0b785b79f94972
#
_entry.id   00a67effd70723fcfc0b785b79f94972
#
_cell.length_a   1.000
_cell.length_b   1.000
_cell.length_c   1.000
_cell.angle_alpha   90.00
_cell.angle_beta   90.00
_cell.angle_gamma   90.00
#
_symmetry.space_group_name_H-M   'P 1'
#
loop_
_entity.id
_entity.type
_entity.pdbx_description
1 polymer ?
#
loop_
_entity_poly.entity_id
_entity_poly.type
_entity_poly.pdbx_seq_one_letter_code
_entity_poly.pdbx_strand_id
1 'polypeptide(L)'
;QLRGLCRRTDQPSAALVLDLKRRGLLDDTIVIWTGEFGRLPVSQGPDGRDHNRHGFSLWAAGGGFKQGYVHGATDDFGYRSIDGIVGVHDLHATLLYALGLDHEQLTFHHEGRDDTLTDVVITGARVVPELLT
;
A
#
# COMPACT_ATOMS: atom_id res chain seq x y z
N GLN A 1 22.42 -13.19 2.68
CA GLN A 1 21.90 -12.02 3.42
C GLN A 1 20.37 -11.90 3.29
N LEU A 2 19.78 -11.88 2.09
CA LEU A 2 18.33 -11.75 1.87
C LEU A 2 17.51 -12.85 2.58
N ARG A 3 17.90 -14.13 2.43
CA ARG A 3 17.20 -15.26 3.09
C ARG A 3 17.12 -15.11 4.62
N GLY A 4 18.15 -14.53 5.25
CA GLY A 4 18.16 -14.26 6.68
C GLY A 4 17.21 -13.12 7.07
N LEU A 5 17.08 -12.09 6.23
CA LEU A 5 16.14 -10.99 6.42
C LEU A 5 14.70 -11.48 6.25
N CYS A 6 14.40 -12.22 5.18
CA CYS A 6 13.07 -12.79 4.98
C CYS A 6 12.60 -13.64 6.20
N ARG A 7 13.46 -14.49 6.73
CA ARG A 7 13.12 -15.28 7.93
C ARG A 7 12.78 -14.43 9.16
N ARG A 8 13.38 -13.23 9.27
CA ARG A 8 13.11 -12.31 10.39
C ARG A 8 11.81 -11.54 10.21
N THR A 9 11.34 -11.35 8.99
CA THR A 9 10.15 -10.55 8.68
C THR A 9 8.92 -11.41 8.40
N ASP A 10 9.07 -12.52 7.71
CA ASP A 10 7.94 -13.35 7.25
C ASP A 10 7.17 -13.95 8.43
N GLN A 11 7.87 -14.57 9.38
CA GLN A 11 7.23 -15.21 10.51
C GLN A 11 6.51 -14.21 11.43
N PRO A 12 7.12 -13.08 11.86
CA PRO A 12 6.41 -12.08 12.66
C PRO A 12 5.22 -11.46 11.92
N SER A 13 5.34 -11.18 10.62
CA SER A 13 4.25 -10.62 9.82
C SER A 13 3.05 -11.59 9.74
N ALA A 14 3.33 -12.87 9.46
CA ALA A 14 2.30 -13.90 9.46
C ALA A 14 1.69 -14.10 10.86
N ALA A 15 2.50 -14.09 11.90
CA ALA A 15 2.03 -14.23 13.28
C ALA A 15 1.12 -13.08 13.70
N LEU A 16 1.44 -11.83 13.32
CA LEU A 16 0.62 -10.67 13.61
C LEU A 16 -0.78 -10.83 12.98
N VAL A 17 -0.86 -11.12 11.70
CA VAL A 17 -2.15 -11.26 11.00
C VAL A 17 -2.97 -12.44 11.59
N LEU A 18 -2.31 -13.57 11.87
CA LEU A 18 -2.97 -14.73 12.46
C LEU A 18 -3.46 -14.46 13.90
N ASP A 19 -2.70 -13.74 14.70
CA ASP A 19 -3.09 -13.39 16.06
C ASP A 19 -4.27 -12.43 16.06
N LEU A 20 -4.25 -11.37 15.23
CA LEU A 20 -5.37 -10.45 15.05
C LEU A 20 -6.63 -11.21 14.62
N LYS A 21 -6.50 -12.13 13.65
CA LYS A 21 -7.62 -12.95 13.19
C LYS A 21 -8.19 -13.85 14.29
N ARG A 22 -7.33 -14.52 15.07
CA ARG A 22 -7.76 -15.40 16.17
C ARG A 22 -8.47 -14.64 17.29
N ARG A 23 -8.10 -13.39 17.51
CA ARG A 23 -8.72 -12.51 18.52
C ARG A 23 -9.98 -11.79 18.02
N GLY A 24 -10.34 -11.94 16.73
CA GLY A 24 -11.45 -11.20 16.11
C GLY A 24 -11.18 -9.70 15.97
N LEU A 25 -9.91 -9.30 15.91
CA LEU A 25 -9.50 -7.90 15.79
C LEU A 25 -9.16 -7.51 14.35
N LEU A 26 -9.01 -8.49 13.46
CA LEU A 26 -8.55 -8.23 12.09
C LEU A 26 -9.58 -7.44 11.27
N ASP A 27 -10.87 -7.61 11.57
CA ASP A 27 -11.94 -6.90 10.85
C ASP A 27 -11.91 -5.38 11.13
N ASP A 28 -11.43 -5.00 12.32
CA ASP A 28 -11.31 -3.60 12.76
C ASP A 28 -9.86 -3.08 12.69
N THR A 29 -8.96 -3.84 12.08
CA THR A 29 -7.55 -3.48 11.99
C THR A 29 -7.03 -3.63 10.57
N ILE A 30 -6.50 -2.55 10.00
CA ILE A 30 -5.81 -2.59 8.72
C ILE A 30 -4.33 -2.88 8.96
N VAL A 31 -3.82 -3.96 8.39
CA VAL A 31 -2.40 -4.29 8.37
C VAL A 31 -1.87 -4.09 6.98
N ILE A 32 -0.85 -3.25 6.81
CA ILE A 32 -0.18 -3.01 5.53
C ILE A 32 1.28 -3.41 5.64
N TRP A 33 1.75 -4.12 4.65
CA TRP A 33 3.16 -4.41 4.45
C TRP A 33 3.62 -3.84 3.11
N THR A 34 4.58 -2.94 3.14
CA THR A 34 5.05 -2.24 1.96
C THR A 34 6.52 -1.86 2.08
N GLY A 35 7.16 -1.61 0.95
CA GLY A 35 8.39 -0.83 0.87
C GLY A 35 8.08 0.62 0.55
N GLU A 36 9.09 1.48 0.61
CA GLU A 36 8.98 2.91 0.29
C GLU A 36 8.86 3.16 -1.23
N PHE A 37 9.37 2.26 -2.04
CA PHE A 37 9.30 2.21 -3.51
C PHE A 37 9.61 0.79 -4.02
N GLY A 38 9.49 0.59 -5.31
CA GLY A 38 9.81 -0.67 -5.97
C GLY A 38 11.31 -0.84 -6.27
N ARG A 39 11.62 -1.96 -6.91
CA ARG A 39 12.97 -2.28 -7.37
C ARG A 39 12.94 -2.58 -8.87
N LEU A 40 13.90 -2.03 -9.61
CA LEU A 40 14.05 -2.31 -11.03
C LEU A 40 14.39 -3.79 -11.26
N PRO A 41 13.97 -4.38 -12.38
CA PRO A 41 14.40 -5.72 -12.77
C PRO A 41 15.89 -5.79 -13.12
N VAL A 42 16.54 -4.63 -13.25
CA VAL A 42 17.95 -4.45 -13.56
C VAL A 42 18.69 -3.77 -12.41
N SER A 43 20.01 -3.85 -12.42
CA SER A 43 20.89 -3.20 -11.45
C SER A 43 22.15 -2.69 -12.15
N GLN A 44 22.65 -1.54 -11.73
CA GLN A 44 23.95 -1.00 -12.19
C GLN A 44 25.12 -1.75 -11.56
N GLY A 45 24.93 -2.32 -10.38
CA GLY A 45 25.93 -3.10 -9.67
C GLY A 45 25.76 -4.62 -9.86
N PRO A 46 26.75 -5.41 -9.43
CA PRO A 46 26.69 -6.87 -9.51
C PRO A 46 25.64 -7.48 -8.58
N ASP A 47 25.27 -6.78 -7.51
CA ASP A 47 24.34 -7.22 -6.49
C ASP A 47 23.23 -6.19 -6.27
N GLY A 48 22.05 -6.67 -5.86
CA GLY A 48 20.90 -5.81 -5.53
C GLY A 48 20.03 -5.46 -6.74
N ARG A 49 19.25 -4.43 -6.56
CA ARG A 49 18.37 -3.83 -7.58
C ARG A 49 18.22 -2.34 -7.30
N ASP A 50 18.18 -1.53 -8.37
CA ASP A 50 18.01 -0.10 -8.27
C ASP A 50 16.57 0.29 -7.88
N HIS A 51 16.40 1.51 -7.40
CA HIS A 51 15.09 2.05 -7.01
C HIS A 51 14.14 2.19 -8.20
N ASN A 52 12.89 1.82 -8.02
CA ASN A 52 11.86 1.92 -9.05
C ASN A 52 10.62 2.64 -8.51
N ARG A 53 10.36 3.84 -9.03
CA ARG A 53 9.17 4.62 -8.71
C ARG A 53 7.95 4.27 -9.57
N HIS A 54 8.13 3.50 -10.65
CA HIS A 54 7.10 3.27 -11.66
C HIS A 54 6.20 2.07 -11.37
N GLY A 55 6.55 1.29 -10.36
CA GLY A 55 5.72 0.17 -9.92
C GLY A 55 6.35 -0.55 -8.74
N PHE A 56 5.51 -0.92 -7.78
CA PHE A 56 5.87 -1.80 -6.67
C PHE A 56 4.61 -2.49 -6.13
N SER A 57 4.82 -3.51 -5.35
CA SER A 57 3.73 -4.27 -4.73
C SER A 57 3.70 -4.04 -3.24
N LEU A 58 2.51 -4.03 -2.69
CA LEU A 58 2.25 -4.10 -1.25
C LEU A 58 1.18 -5.17 -1.00
N TRP A 59 0.99 -5.56 0.25
CA TRP A 59 -0.21 -6.30 0.62
C TRP A 59 -0.90 -5.63 1.82
N ALA A 60 -2.21 -5.79 1.87
CA ALA A 60 -3.06 -5.35 2.97
C ALA A 60 -3.90 -6.51 3.49
N ALA A 61 -4.20 -6.49 4.78
CA ALA A 61 -5.07 -7.46 5.42
C ALA A 61 -5.97 -6.79 6.47
N GLY A 62 -7.20 -7.25 6.57
CA GLY A 62 -8.18 -6.75 7.52
C GLY A 62 -8.82 -5.41 7.14
N GLY A 63 -9.59 -4.82 8.05
CA GLY A 63 -10.21 -3.49 7.90
C GLY A 63 -11.02 -3.31 6.62
N GLY A 64 -11.73 -4.34 6.14
CA GLY A 64 -12.55 -4.28 4.93
C GLY A 64 -11.79 -4.52 3.61
N PHE A 65 -10.48 -4.78 3.62
CA PHE A 65 -9.77 -5.19 2.41
C PHE A 65 -10.17 -6.59 1.93
N LYS A 66 -10.35 -6.76 0.62
CA LYS A 66 -10.70 -8.05 0.00
C LYS A 66 -9.63 -9.10 0.25
N GLN A 67 -10.04 -10.24 0.79
CA GLN A 67 -9.14 -11.37 1.05
C GLN A 67 -8.84 -12.14 -0.24
N GLY A 68 -7.57 -12.50 -0.44
CA GLY A 68 -7.12 -13.31 -1.59
C GLY A 68 -7.28 -12.61 -2.94
N TYR A 69 -7.48 -11.31 -2.95
CA TYR A 69 -7.61 -10.50 -4.16
C TYR A 69 -6.25 -9.93 -4.58
N VAL A 70 -5.98 -9.97 -5.87
CA VAL A 70 -4.81 -9.34 -6.49
C VAL A 70 -5.32 -8.22 -7.40
N HIS A 71 -4.80 -7.02 -7.22
CA HIS A 71 -5.17 -5.83 -7.97
C HIS A 71 -3.99 -5.34 -8.80
N GLY A 72 -4.27 -5.04 -10.06
CA GLY A 72 -3.29 -4.48 -10.98
C GLY A 72 -2.22 -5.45 -11.47
N ALA A 73 -1.46 -4.99 -12.42
CA ALA A 73 -0.34 -5.72 -13.00
C ALA A 73 0.78 -4.80 -13.45
N THR A 74 1.99 -5.34 -13.50
CA THR A 74 3.12 -4.71 -14.17
C THR A 74 3.25 -5.21 -15.60
N ASP A 75 4.10 -4.54 -16.39
CA ASP A 75 4.57 -5.09 -17.65
C ASP A 75 5.34 -6.41 -17.43
N ASP A 76 5.64 -7.13 -18.52
CA ASP A 76 6.29 -8.44 -18.48
C ASP A 76 7.68 -8.44 -17.81
N PHE A 77 8.30 -7.28 -17.71
CA PHE A 77 9.62 -7.12 -17.10
C PHE A 77 9.55 -6.70 -15.62
N GLY A 78 8.36 -6.31 -15.13
CA GLY A 78 8.22 -5.72 -13.79
C GLY A 78 8.79 -4.30 -13.69
N TYR A 79 8.86 -3.58 -14.81
CA TYR A 79 9.45 -2.26 -14.86
C TYR A 79 8.48 -1.16 -14.42
N ARG A 80 7.21 -1.24 -14.85
CA ARG A 80 6.16 -0.27 -14.52
C ARG A 80 4.80 -0.92 -14.38
N SER A 81 3.94 -0.32 -13.60
CA SER A 81 2.53 -0.68 -13.53
C SER A 81 1.83 -0.29 -14.84
N ILE A 82 1.00 -1.20 -15.38
CA ILE A 82 0.29 -1.02 -16.65
C ILE A 82 -1.21 -1.27 -16.54
N ASP A 83 -1.66 -1.93 -15.50
CA ASP A 83 -3.06 -2.24 -15.26
C ASP A 83 -3.41 -1.99 -13.80
N GLY A 84 -4.65 -1.58 -13.50
CA GLY A 84 -5.14 -1.31 -12.16
C GLY A 84 -4.19 -0.41 -11.35
N ILE A 85 -3.71 0.68 -11.96
CA ILE A 85 -2.71 1.55 -11.34
C ILE A 85 -3.34 2.26 -10.14
N VAL A 86 -2.70 2.11 -8.98
CA VAL A 86 -3.05 2.79 -7.73
C VAL A 86 -1.90 3.70 -7.33
N GLY A 87 -2.15 5.00 -7.32
CA GLY A 87 -1.18 5.98 -6.82
C GLY A 87 -1.07 5.95 -5.30
N VAL A 88 0.00 6.50 -4.76
CA VAL A 88 0.17 6.59 -3.30
C VAL A 88 -0.96 7.39 -2.66
N HIS A 89 -1.41 8.46 -3.31
CA HIS A 89 -2.53 9.28 -2.83
C HIS A 89 -3.88 8.53 -2.92
N ASP A 90 -4.07 7.68 -3.95
CA ASP A 90 -5.24 6.80 -4.04
C ASP A 90 -5.27 5.77 -2.90
N LEU A 91 -4.10 5.21 -2.58
CA LEU A 91 -3.96 4.31 -1.43
C LEU A 91 -4.35 5.02 -0.13
N HIS A 92 -3.85 6.24 0.10
CA HIS A 92 -4.20 7.02 1.28
C HIS A 92 -5.70 7.36 1.32
N ALA A 93 -6.31 7.75 0.19
CA ALA A 93 -7.74 7.99 0.09
C ALA A 93 -8.55 6.72 0.45
N THR A 94 -8.10 5.57 -0.05
CA THR A 94 -8.74 4.27 0.21
C THR A 94 -8.60 3.86 1.66
N LEU A 95 -7.45 4.08 2.28
CA LEU A 95 -7.23 3.82 3.71
C LEU A 95 -8.11 4.70 4.59
N LEU A 96 -8.18 5.99 4.32
CA LEU A 96 -9.03 6.92 5.06
C LEU A 96 -10.49 6.51 4.92
N TYR A 97 -10.94 6.16 3.72
CA TYR A 97 -12.29 5.66 3.49
C TYR A 97 -12.59 4.38 4.29
N ALA A 98 -11.68 3.41 4.30
CA ALA A 98 -11.81 2.19 5.08
C ALA A 98 -11.86 2.46 6.60
N LEU A 99 -11.27 3.56 7.07
CA LEU A 99 -11.36 4.05 8.44
C LEU A 99 -12.62 4.88 8.72
N GLY A 100 -13.51 5.03 7.74
CA GLY A 100 -14.74 5.84 7.85
C GLY A 100 -14.50 7.35 7.76
N LEU A 101 -13.36 7.78 7.24
CA LEU A 101 -12.98 9.18 7.09
C LEU A 101 -13.09 9.64 5.63
N ASP A 102 -13.58 10.85 5.44
CA ASP A 102 -13.59 11.51 4.14
C ASP A 102 -12.24 12.20 3.92
N HIS A 103 -11.48 11.72 2.94
CA HIS A 103 -10.13 12.21 2.66
C HIS A 103 -10.10 13.63 2.09
N GLU A 104 -11.22 14.14 1.56
CA GLU A 104 -11.33 15.51 1.07
C GLU A 104 -11.71 16.50 2.18
N GLN A 105 -12.39 16.03 3.23
CA GLN A 105 -12.82 16.83 4.36
C GLN A 105 -11.86 16.78 5.55
N LEU A 106 -11.02 15.75 5.61
CA LEU A 106 -10.01 15.64 6.68
C LEU A 106 -8.87 16.60 6.41
N THR A 107 -8.93 17.78 7.02
CA THR A 107 -7.93 18.83 6.85
C THR A 107 -7.07 19.01 8.10
N PHE A 108 -5.88 19.54 7.91
CA PHE A 108 -5.03 20.06 8.97
C PHE A 108 -4.51 21.46 8.58
N HIS A 109 -4.50 22.36 9.55
CA HIS A 109 -4.05 23.74 9.31
C HIS A 109 -2.53 23.83 9.38
N HIS A 110 -1.90 24.27 8.28
CA HIS A 110 -0.46 24.45 8.20
C HIS A 110 -0.11 25.67 7.35
N GLU A 111 0.76 26.53 7.87
CA GLU A 111 1.25 27.74 7.17
C GLU A 111 0.15 28.63 6.57
N GLY A 112 -0.97 28.77 7.29
CA GLY A 112 -2.07 29.67 6.89
C GLY A 112 -3.07 29.07 5.88
N ARG A 113 -2.99 27.79 5.58
CA ARG A 113 -3.95 27.08 4.72
C ARG A 113 -4.38 25.75 5.35
N ASP A 114 -5.52 25.25 4.90
CA ASP A 114 -6.01 23.93 5.26
C ASP A 114 -5.56 22.92 4.19
N ASP A 115 -4.67 22.02 4.59
CA ASP A 115 -4.14 20.97 3.74
C ASP A 115 -4.86 19.65 3.98
N THR A 116 -4.98 18.81 2.95
CA THR A 116 -5.43 17.41 3.06
C THR A 116 -4.28 16.46 2.77
N LEU A 117 -4.33 15.25 3.33
CA LEU A 117 -3.31 14.22 3.09
C LEU A 117 -3.21 13.83 1.60
N THR A 118 -4.31 13.88 0.89
CA THR A 118 -4.41 13.41 -0.50
C THR A 118 -4.23 14.49 -1.55
N ASP A 119 -4.44 15.77 -1.17
CA ASP A 119 -4.36 16.93 -2.07
C ASP A 119 -5.03 16.69 -3.43
N VAL A 120 -6.33 16.36 -3.38
CA VAL A 120 -7.11 15.91 -4.54
C VAL A 120 -7.03 16.86 -5.74
N VAL A 121 -6.96 18.17 -5.48
CA VAL A 121 -6.89 19.20 -6.52
C VAL A 121 -5.64 19.04 -7.38
N ILE A 122 -4.52 18.65 -6.79
CA ILE A 122 -3.25 18.47 -7.49
C ILE A 122 -3.09 17.02 -7.97
N THR A 123 -3.43 16.07 -7.12
CA THR A 123 -3.12 14.64 -7.36
C THR A 123 -4.21 13.90 -8.13
N GLY A 124 -5.46 14.39 -8.08
CA GLY A 124 -6.62 13.66 -8.57
C GLY A 124 -6.92 12.38 -7.80
N ALA A 125 -6.46 12.30 -6.54
CA ALA A 125 -6.61 11.13 -5.69
C ALA A 125 -8.06 10.69 -5.56
N ARG A 126 -8.27 9.38 -5.57
CA ARG A 126 -9.59 8.77 -5.46
C ARG A 126 -9.55 7.50 -4.61
N VAL A 127 -10.66 7.19 -3.99
CA VAL A 127 -10.86 5.88 -3.38
C VAL A 127 -10.87 4.80 -4.47
N VAL A 128 -10.25 3.66 -4.20
CA VAL A 128 -10.23 2.48 -5.08
C VAL A 128 -11.14 1.40 -4.48
N PRO A 129 -12.45 1.43 -4.76
CA PRO A 129 -13.42 0.55 -4.11
C PRO A 129 -13.22 -0.93 -4.47
N GLU A 130 -12.54 -1.21 -5.58
CA GLU A 130 -12.20 -2.58 -6.00
C GLU A 130 -11.35 -3.33 -4.98
N LEU A 131 -10.62 -2.61 -4.12
CA LEU A 131 -9.79 -3.18 -3.05
C LEU A 131 -10.60 -3.57 -1.81
N LEU A 132 -11.84 -3.07 -1.67
CA LEU A 132 -12.66 -3.19 -0.48
C LEU A 132 -13.85 -4.15 -0.69
N THR A 133 -14.35 -4.70 0.43
CA THR A 133 -15.53 -5.61 0.47
C THR A 133 -16.84 -4.85 0.54
#